data_b0a83574a26d1dda6fe14c784acd0f2c
#
_entry.id   b0a83574a26d1dda6fe14c784acd0f2c
#
_cell.length_a   1.000
_cell.length_b   1.000
_cell.length_c   1.000
_cell.angle_alpha   90.00
_cell.angle_beta   90.00
_cell.angle_gamma   90.00
#
_symmetry.space_group_name_H-M   'P 1'
#
loop_
_entity.id
_entity.type
_entity.pdbx_description
1 polymer ?
#
loop_
_entity_poly.entity_id
_entity_poly.type
_entity_poly.pdbx_seq_one_letter_code
_entity_poly.pdbx_strand_id
1 'polypeptide(L)'
;MKELEKTYNPSAIEEKLYQKWLDNKYFHADAERGKREGKKPFTIVMPPPNITGQLHMGHALDNTMQDILTRYKRMQGYEALWQPGTDHAAIATEVKVIDKLKSEGIDKQDLGREGFLEKCWDWRKEYGTRIINQLHKLGSSADWDRERFTMDEGCSDAVLEVFCKLY
;
A
#
# COMPACT_ATOMS: atom_id res chain seq x y z
N MET A 1 22.68 -29.03 17.41
CA MET A 1 21.70 -28.49 16.44
C MET A 1 20.37 -28.35 17.16
N LYS A 2 19.67 -27.22 17.00
CA LYS A 2 18.34 -27.06 17.58
C LYS A 2 17.37 -27.92 16.75
N GLU A 3 16.68 -28.87 17.39
CA GLU A 3 15.64 -29.65 16.70
C GLU A 3 14.55 -28.70 16.19
N LEU A 4 14.15 -28.87 14.94
CA LEU A 4 13.03 -28.13 14.37
C LEU A 4 11.72 -28.71 14.88
N GLU A 5 10.77 -27.85 15.19
CA GLU A 5 9.41 -28.27 15.54
C GLU A 5 8.76 -29.04 14.38
N LYS A 6 7.98 -30.08 14.70
CA LYS A 6 7.31 -30.92 13.68
C LYS A 6 6.28 -30.15 12.85
N THR A 7 5.76 -29.06 13.38
CA THR A 7 4.72 -28.25 12.73
C THR A 7 5.20 -26.79 12.66
N TYR A 8 5.05 -26.17 11.48
CA TYR A 8 5.36 -24.76 11.31
C TYR A 8 4.34 -23.89 12.06
N ASN A 9 4.87 -22.99 12.90
CA ASN A 9 4.05 -22.00 13.61
C ASN A 9 4.35 -20.61 13.06
N PRO A 10 3.50 -20.07 12.15
CA PRO A 10 3.73 -18.77 11.50
C PRO A 10 3.81 -17.62 12.51
N SER A 11 2.98 -17.62 13.55
CA SER A 11 2.92 -16.55 14.53
C SER A 11 4.22 -16.37 15.33
N ALA A 12 5.04 -17.42 15.46
CA ALA A 12 6.31 -17.36 16.17
C ALA A 12 7.44 -16.75 15.33
N ILE A 13 7.30 -16.74 14.00
CA ILE A 13 8.41 -16.48 13.07
C ILE A 13 8.13 -15.29 12.15
N GLU A 14 6.96 -15.22 11.51
CA GLU A 14 6.72 -14.36 10.37
C GLU A 14 6.82 -12.86 10.69
N GLU A 15 6.21 -12.41 11.78
CA GLU A 15 6.28 -11.00 12.17
C GLU A 15 7.72 -10.53 12.42
N LYS A 16 8.49 -11.32 13.15
CA LYS A 16 9.90 -10.98 13.47
C LYS A 16 10.76 -10.96 12.21
N LEU A 17 10.50 -11.91 11.30
CA LEU A 17 11.25 -12.00 10.05
C LEU A 17 10.91 -10.83 9.13
N TYR A 18 9.63 -10.51 8.98
CA TYR A 18 9.19 -9.40 8.15
C TYR A 18 9.70 -8.06 8.69
N GLN A 19 9.61 -7.84 10.01
CA GLN A 19 10.17 -6.63 10.64
C GLN A 19 11.67 -6.51 10.38
N LYS A 20 12.43 -7.60 10.50
CA LYS A 20 13.86 -7.62 10.16
C LYS A 20 14.10 -7.18 8.70
N TRP A 21 13.25 -7.57 7.76
CA TRP A 21 13.38 -7.15 6.36
C TRP A 21 13.13 -5.65 6.19
N LEU A 22 12.15 -5.10 6.88
CA LEU A 22 11.85 -3.67 6.89
C LEU A 22 13.00 -2.85 7.52
N ASP A 23 13.46 -3.25 8.69
CA ASP A 23 14.54 -2.56 9.41
C ASP A 23 15.84 -2.50 8.60
N ASN A 24 16.13 -3.54 7.83
CA ASN A 24 17.29 -3.59 6.94
C ASN A 24 17.02 -3.01 5.54
N LYS A 25 15.85 -2.49 5.28
CA LYS A 25 15.45 -1.87 4.00
C LYS A 25 15.71 -2.77 2.78
N TYR A 26 15.50 -4.08 2.92
CA TYR A 26 15.79 -5.02 1.83
C TYR A 26 14.92 -4.82 0.59
N PHE A 27 13.79 -4.13 0.73
CA PHE A 27 12.85 -3.85 -0.36
C PHE A 27 13.05 -2.48 -0.99
N HIS A 28 13.91 -1.65 -0.38
CA HIS A 28 14.16 -0.28 -0.85
C HIS A 28 14.97 -0.25 -2.13
N ALA A 29 14.45 0.42 -3.16
CA ALA A 29 15.12 0.66 -4.43
C ALA A 29 15.82 2.03 -4.43
N ASP A 30 17.06 2.06 -4.90
CA ASP A 30 17.87 3.28 -4.97
C ASP A 30 18.45 3.45 -6.38
N ALA A 31 17.94 4.46 -7.09
CA ALA A 31 18.35 4.75 -8.46
C ALA A 31 19.84 5.10 -8.58
N GLU A 32 20.41 5.80 -7.59
CA GLU A 32 21.83 6.17 -7.61
C GLU A 32 22.72 4.95 -7.33
N ARG A 33 22.30 4.07 -6.43
CA ARG A 33 22.95 2.76 -6.24
C ARG A 33 22.90 1.95 -7.53
N GLY A 34 21.74 1.90 -8.17
CA GLY A 34 21.56 1.19 -9.44
C GLY A 34 22.51 1.68 -10.52
N LYS A 35 22.62 2.99 -10.72
CA LYS A 35 23.56 3.61 -11.67
C LYS A 35 25.02 3.30 -11.32
N ARG A 36 25.41 3.50 -10.05
CA ARG A 36 26.78 3.27 -9.59
C ARG A 36 27.21 1.82 -9.76
N GLU A 37 26.33 0.87 -9.54
CA GLU A 37 26.60 -0.56 -9.63
C GLU A 37 26.28 -1.16 -11.00
N GLY A 38 25.84 -0.36 -11.95
CA GLY A 38 25.49 -0.80 -13.31
C GLY A 38 24.30 -1.75 -13.38
N LYS A 39 23.42 -1.70 -12.38
CA LYS A 39 22.21 -2.52 -12.32
C LYS A 39 21.15 -2.01 -13.29
N LYS A 40 20.49 -2.94 -13.97
CA LYS A 40 19.32 -2.61 -14.80
C LYS A 40 18.12 -2.29 -13.91
N PRO A 41 17.34 -1.23 -14.20
CA PRO A 41 16.11 -0.96 -13.45
C PRO A 41 15.01 -1.95 -13.83
N PHE A 42 14.16 -2.26 -12.84
CA PHE A 42 12.92 -2.98 -13.04
C PHE A 42 11.87 -2.38 -12.11
N THR A 43 10.74 -1.94 -12.64
CA THR A 43 9.72 -1.26 -11.84
C THR A 43 8.34 -1.84 -12.11
N ILE A 44 7.63 -2.15 -11.03
CA ILE A 44 6.18 -2.42 -11.04
C ILE A 44 5.53 -1.36 -10.16
N VAL A 45 4.45 -0.75 -10.66
CA VAL A 45 3.53 0.04 -9.85
C VAL A 45 2.40 -0.87 -9.42
N MET A 46 2.24 -1.06 -8.12
CA MET A 46 1.14 -1.86 -7.57
C MET A 46 -0.18 -1.18 -7.95
N PRO A 47 -1.14 -1.88 -8.58
CA PRO A 47 -2.49 -1.34 -8.71
C PRO A 47 -3.02 -0.98 -7.33
N PRO A 48 -3.25 0.32 -7.02
CA PRO A 48 -3.54 0.74 -5.67
C PRO A 48 -4.92 0.25 -5.25
N PRO A 49 -5.03 -0.59 -4.21
CA PRO A 49 -6.33 -1.06 -3.75
C PRO A 49 -7.16 0.09 -3.18
N ASN A 50 -8.46 0.05 -3.48
CA ASN A 50 -9.44 1.01 -2.98
C ASN A 50 -9.61 0.85 -1.47
N ILE A 51 -9.65 1.96 -0.73
CA ILE A 51 -9.88 1.96 0.72
C ILE A 51 -11.36 1.74 1.10
N THR A 52 -12.09 0.99 0.30
CA THR A 52 -13.52 0.69 0.51
C THR A 52 -13.78 -0.46 1.47
N GLY A 53 -12.73 -1.17 1.89
CA GLY A 53 -12.83 -2.31 2.80
C GLY A 53 -11.52 -3.08 2.94
N GLN A 54 -11.65 -4.37 3.23
CA GLN A 54 -10.51 -5.28 3.38
C GLN A 54 -10.10 -5.87 2.02
N LEU A 55 -8.83 -6.30 1.93
CA LEU A 55 -8.38 -7.08 0.79
C LEU A 55 -9.06 -8.46 0.78
N HIS A 56 -9.24 -9.01 -0.39
CA HIS A 56 -9.77 -10.36 -0.62
C HIS A 56 -8.77 -11.21 -1.44
N MET A 57 -9.09 -12.48 -1.66
CA MET A 57 -8.18 -13.43 -2.35
C MET A 57 -7.73 -12.96 -3.74
N GLY A 58 -8.55 -12.20 -4.46
CA GLY A 58 -8.16 -11.62 -5.75
C GLY A 58 -6.99 -10.64 -5.61
N HIS A 59 -7.01 -9.79 -4.59
CA HIS A 59 -5.89 -8.90 -4.28
C HIS A 59 -4.64 -9.70 -3.85
N ALA A 60 -4.82 -10.77 -3.06
CA ALA A 60 -3.71 -11.62 -2.66
C ALA A 60 -3.04 -12.28 -3.87
N LEU A 61 -3.82 -12.79 -4.83
CA LEU A 61 -3.30 -13.39 -6.06
C LEU A 61 -2.53 -12.35 -6.89
N ASP A 62 -3.14 -11.21 -7.17
CA ASP A 62 -2.52 -10.13 -7.95
C ASP A 62 -1.19 -9.67 -7.33
N ASN A 63 -1.19 -9.37 -6.04
CA ASN A 63 0.02 -8.94 -5.33
C ASN A 63 1.09 -10.05 -5.27
N THR A 64 0.69 -11.30 -5.10
CA THR A 64 1.65 -12.42 -5.09
C THR A 64 2.36 -12.57 -6.44
N MET A 65 1.65 -12.42 -7.56
CA MET A 65 2.26 -12.48 -8.89
C MET A 65 3.28 -11.36 -9.10
N GLN A 66 2.96 -10.14 -8.69
CA GLN A 66 3.87 -8.99 -8.75
C GLN A 66 5.09 -9.18 -7.84
N ASP A 67 4.87 -9.70 -6.63
CA ASP A 67 5.94 -9.97 -5.65
C ASP A 67 6.93 -11.04 -6.17
N ILE A 68 6.43 -12.11 -6.76
CA ILE A 68 7.26 -13.15 -7.39
C ILE A 68 8.17 -12.55 -8.45
N LEU A 69 7.62 -11.73 -9.35
CA LEU A 69 8.40 -11.09 -10.42
C LEU A 69 9.44 -10.13 -9.85
N THR A 70 9.06 -9.33 -8.86
CA THR A 70 9.97 -8.36 -8.22
C THR A 70 11.12 -9.07 -7.50
N ARG A 71 10.84 -10.11 -6.72
CA ARG A 71 11.84 -10.93 -6.03
C ARG A 71 12.76 -11.62 -7.02
N TYR A 72 12.21 -12.19 -8.08
CA TYR A 72 12.99 -12.83 -9.13
C TYR A 72 13.95 -11.83 -9.79
N LYS A 73 13.49 -10.61 -10.09
CA LYS A 73 14.35 -9.57 -10.64
C LYS A 73 15.46 -9.12 -9.68
N ARG A 74 15.16 -9.00 -8.39
CA ARG A 74 16.20 -8.75 -7.36
C ARG A 74 17.26 -9.85 -7.34
N MET A 75 16.84 -11.12 -7.41
CA MET A 75 17.77 -12.26 -7.47
C MET A 75 18.63 -12.24 -8.75
N GLN A 76 18.13 -11.70 -9.86
CA GLN A 76 18.89 -11.50 -11.08
C GLN A 76 19.83 -10.28 -11.03
N GLY A 77 19.89 -9.55 -9.92
CA GLY A 77 20.76 -8.38 -9.76
C GLY A 77 20.19 -7.07 -10.31
N TYR A 78 18.89 -7.00 -10.61
CA TYR A 78 18.26 -5.74 -11.00
C TYR A 78 18.06 -4.82 -9.78
N GLU A 79 18.08 -3.51 -10.03
CA GLU A 79 17.55 -2.54 -9.08
C GLU A 79 16.01 -2.51 -9.23
N ALA A 80 15.32 -3.27 -8.37
CA ALA A 80 13.90 -3.54 -8.54
C ALA A 80 13.06 -2.72 -7.55
N LEU A 81 12.19 -1.87 -8.10
CA LEU A 81 11.19 -1.09 -7.38
C LEU A 81 9.81 -1.75 -7.54
N TRP A 82 9.17 -2.09 -6.45
CA TRP A 82 7.74 -2.35 -6.41
C TRP A 82 7.09 -1.22 -5.62
N GLN A 83 6.46 -0.29 -6.35
CA GLN A 83 5.87 0.93 -5.81
C GLN A 83 4.51 0.62 -5.20
N PRO A 84 4.33 0.71 -3.87
CA PRO A 84 3.04 0.50 -3.23
C PRO A 84 2.21 1.78 -3.17
N GLY A 85 0.90 1.60 -3.00
CA GLY A 85 -0.04 2.69 -2.75
C GLY A 85 -1.43 2.19 -2.44
N THR A 86 -2.31 3.13 -2.08
CA THR A 86 -3.74 2.91 -1.87
C THR A 86 -4.55 3.99 -2.59
N ASP A 87 -5.76 3.63 -3.03
CA ASP A 87 -6.64 4.55 -3.75
C ASP A 87 -7.80 5.02 -2.85
N HIS A 88 -8.04 6.32 -2.85
CA HIS A 88 -9.17 6.93 -2.16
C HIS A 88 -10.53 6.54 -2.75
N ALA A 89 -10.57 6.08 -4.00
CA ALA A 89 -11.75 5.54 -4.70
C ALA A 89 -13.01 6.43 -4.65
N ALA A 90 -12.82 7.73 -4.42
CA ALA A 90 -13.83 8.80 -4.42
C ALA A 90 -15.27 8.35 -4.04
N ILE A 91 -16.15 8.16 -5.03
CA ILE A 91 -17.58 7.85 -4.87
C ILE A 91 -17.82 6.60 -4.01
N ALA A 92 -17.05 5.53 -4.23
CA ALA A 92 -17.24 4.27 -3.50
C ALA A 92 -16.89 4.40 -2.01
N THR A 93 -15.84 5.14 -1.69
CA THR A 93 -15.46 5.44 -0.30
C THR A 93 -16.46 6.38 0.34
N GLU A 94 -16.93 7.41 -0.38
CA GLU A 94 -17.95 8.33 0.11
C GLU A 94 -19.22 7.59 0.53
N VAL A 95 -19.70 6.64 -0.29
CA VAL A 95 -20.87 5.80 0.05
C VAL A 95 -20.62 5.04 1.34
N LYS A 96 -19.44 4.44 1.52
CA LYS A 96 -19.09 3.70 2.75
C LYS A 96 -19.06 4.59 3.99
N VAL A 97 -18.51 5.79 3.88
CA VAL A 97 -18.49 6.78 4.96
C VAL A 97 -19.93 7.21 5.33
N ILE A 98 -20.76 7.48 4.32
CA ILE A 98 -22.17 7.84 4.52
C ILE A 98 -22.93 6.70 5.22
N ASP A 99 -22.75 5.47 4.80
CA ASP A 99 -23.41 4.30 5.42
C ASP A 99 -22.98 4.15 6.90
N LYS A 100 -21.68 4.37 7.19
CA LYS A 100 -21.19 4.37 8.58
C LYS A 100 -21.83 5.48 9.39
N LEU A 101 -21.86 6.72 8.91
CA LEU A 101 -22.47 7.86 9.58
C LEU A 101 -23.95 7.62 9.86
N LYS A 102 -24.70 7.10 8.88
CA LYS A 102 -26.11 6.73 9.07
C LYS A 102 -26.30 5.69 10.18
N SER A 103 -25.42 4.70 10.28
CA SER A 103 -25.46 3.71 11.36
C SER A 103 -25.19 4.32 12.73
N GLU A 104 -24.51 5.44 12.79
CA GLU A 104 -24.24 6.24 14.00
C GLU A 104 -25.31 7.32 14.25
N GLY A 105 -26.34 7.41 13.39
CA GLY A 105 -27.42 8.39 13.50
C GLY A 105 -27.03 9.81 13.04
N ILE A 106 -25.98 9.95 12.24
CA ILE A 106 -25.46 11.23 11.77
C ILE A 106 -25.80 11.41 10.28
N ASP A 107 -26.39 12.55 9.91
CA ASP A 107 -26.62 12.89 8.51
C ASP A 107 -25.38 13.63 7.96
N LYS A 108 -25.00 13.31 6.72
CA LYS A 108 -23.90 13.99 6.01
C LYS A 108 -24.15 15.51 5.92
N GLN A 109 -25.42 15.93 5.75
CA GLN A 109 -25.78 17.34 5.62
C GLN A 109 -25.52 18.14 6.89
N ASP A 110 -25.65 17.52 8.05
CA ASP A 110 -25.42 18.17 9.36
C ASP A 110 -23.93 18.47 9.61
N LEU A 111 -23.02 17.71 8.98
CA LEU A 111 -21.59 17.88 9.10
C LEU A 111 -21.02 18.99 8.22
N GLY A 112 -21.73 19.34 7.15
CA GLY A 112 -21.18 20.20 6.10
C GLY A 112 -19.97 19.56 5.38
N ARG A 113 -19.34 20.34 4.50
CA ARG A 113 -18.23 19.84 3.66
C ARG A 113 -16.99 19.47 4.48
N GLU A 114 -16.59 20.33 5.41
CA GLU A 114 -15.36 20.16 6.19
C GLU A 114 -15.49 18.97 7.15
N GLY A 115 -16.58 18.89 7.92
CA GLY A 115 -16.81 17.79 8.83
C GLY A 115 -16.95 16.44 8.12
N PHE A 116 -17.55 16.41 6.92
CA PHE A 116 -17.59 15.20 6.13
C PHE A 116 -16.19 14.79 5.62
N LEU A 117 -15.35 15.74 5.21
CA LEU A 117 -13.98 15.47 4.78
C LEU A 117 -13.15 14.89 5.94
N GLU A 118 -13.29 15.39 7.17
CA GLU A 118 -12.65 14.80 8.35
C GLU A 118 -13.03 13.32 8.53
N LYS A 119 -14.32 12.97 8.36
CA LYS A 119 -14.77 11.59 8.42
C LYS A 119 -14.17 10.71 7.31
N CYS A 120 -13.95 11.26 6.13
CA CYS A 120 -13.25 10.56 5.06
C CYS A 120 -11.77 10.30 5.42
N TRP A 121 -11.10 11.25 6.06
CA TRP A 121 -9.74 11.07 6.55
C TRP A 121 -9.64 10.05 7.71
N ASP A 122 -10.62 10.03 8.61
CA ASP A 122 -10.71 9.01 9.66
C ASP A 122 -10.87 7.60 9.03
N TRP A 123 -11.75 7.49 8.03
CA TRP A 123 -11.93 6.26 7.26
C TRP A 123 -10.62 5.82 6.59
N ARG A 124 -9.91 6.74 5.94
CA ARG A 124 -8.59 6.45 5.33
C ARG A 124 -7.59 5.94 6.36
N LYS A 125 -7.56 6.54 7.53
CA LYS A 125 -6.69 6.10 8.63
C LYS A 125 -6.97 4.65 9.03
N GLU A 126 -8.24 4.30 9.16
CA GLU A 126 -8.66 2.96 9.57
C GLU A 126 -8.38 1.92 8.47
N TYR A 127 -8.95 2.13 7.29
CA TYR A 127 -8.94 1.13 6.22
C TYR A 127 -7.65 1.10 5.41
N GLY A 128 -7.01 2.25 5.18
CA GLY A 128 -5.70 2.29 4.54
C GLY A 128 -4.65 1.54 5.35
N THR A 129 -4.59 1.78 6.66
CA THR A 129 -3.69 1.06 7.57
C THR A 129 -3.99 -0.45 7.58
N ARG A 130 -5.26 -0.83 7.56
CA ARG A 130 -5.68 -2.24 7.53
C ARG A 130 -5.19 -2.94 6.26
N ILE A 131 -5.34 -2.30 5.10
CA ILE A 131 -4.86 -2.80 3.80
C ILE A 131 -3.35 -3.03 3.83
N ILE A 132 -2.58 -2.04 4.26
CA ILE A 132 -1.13 -2.15 4.37
C ILE A 132 -0.73 -3.29 5.31
N ASN A 133 -1.38 -3.42 6.46
CA ASN A 133 -1.12 -4.53 7.39
C ASN A 133 -1.44 -5.90 6.77
N GLN A 134 -2.48 -6.01 5.94
CA GLN A 134 -2.78 -7.24 5.22
C GLN A 134 -1.68 -7.58 4.20
N LEU A 135 -1.16 -6.59 3.47
CA LEU A 135 -0.03 -6.78 2.55
C LEU A 135 1.25 -7.17 3.29
N HIS A 136 1.51 -6.60 4.46
CA HIS A 136 2.62 -7.02 5.33
C HIS A 136 2.45 -8.48 5.77
N LYS A 137 1.24 -8.90 6.13
CA LYS A 137 0.95 -10.31 6.50
C LYS A 137 1.11 -11.28 5.34
N LEU A 138 0.89 -10.84 4.09
CA LEU A 138 1.21 -11.61 2.88
C LEU A 138 2.72 -11.71 2.64
N GLY A 139 3.55 -10.94 3.36
CA GLY A 139 4.99 -10.88 3.16
C GLY A 139 5.39 -10.09 1.92
N SER A 140 4.54 -9.19 1.43
CA SER A 140 4.78 -8.40 0.21
C SER A 140 6.06 -7.58 0.30
N SER A 141 6.94 -7.70 -0.69
CA SER A 141 8.25 -7.06 -0.71
C SER A 141 8.28 -5.71 -1.43
N ALA A 142 7.23 -4.90 -1.21
CA ALA A 142 7.13 -3.57 -1.77
C ALA A 142 8.04 -2.55 -1.04
N ASP A 143 8.40 -1.47 -1.72
CA ASP A 143 9.19 -0.37 -1.15
C ASP A 143 8.28 0.56 -0.33
N TRP A 144 8.04 0.19 0.93
CA TRP A 144 7.12 0.89 1.82
C TRP A 144 7.57 2.31 2.18
N ASP A 145 8.83 2.64 2.05
CA ASP A 145 9.33 4.02 2.20
C ASP A 145 8.75 4.96 1.12
N ARG A 146 8.22 4.38 0.03
CA ARG A 146 7.62 5.08 -1.11
C ARG A 146 6.11 4.92 -1.21
N GLU A 147 5.45 4.45 -0.14
CA GLU A 147 3.99 4.33 -0.15
C GLU A 147 3.33 5.65 -0.56
N ARG A 148 2.35 5.55 -1.46
CA ARG A 148 1.55 6.68 -1.93
C ARG A 148 0.07 6.47 -1.64
N PHE A 149 -0.62 7.56 -1.43
CA PHE A 149 -2.07 7.62 -1.38
C PHE A 149 -2.56 8.60 -2.43
N THR A 150 -3.55 8.21 -3.23
CA THR A 150 -3.98 9.01 -4.39
C THR A 150 -4.53 10.40 -4.05
N MET A 151 -4.77 10.70 -2.77
CA MET A 151 -5.10 12.04 -2.27
C MET A 151 -3.99 12.65 -1.40
N ASP A 152 -2.77 12.12 -1.40
CA ASP A 152 -1.66 12.78 -0.71
C ASP A 152 -1.31 14.12 -1.39
N GLU A 153 -0.57 14.95 -0.68
CA GLU A 153 -0.23 16.30 -1.12
C GLU A 153 0.41 16.30 -2.52
N GLY A 154 1.42 15.43 -2.74
CA GLY A 154 2.11 15.38 -4.02
C GLY A 154 1.24 14.87 -5.17
N CYS A 155 0.31 13.94 -4.94
CA CYS A 155 -0.66 13.53 -5.95
C CYS A 155 -1.67 14.63 -6.23
N SER A 156 -2.13 15.36 -5.21
CA SER A 156 -3.04 16.49 -5.35
C SER A 156 -2.40 17.63 -6.15
N ASP A 157 -1.18 17.98 -5.86
CA ASP A 157 -0.43 19.01 -6.59
C ASP A 157 -0.22 18.63 -8.05
N ALA A 158 0.14 17.37 -8.32
CA ALA A 158 0.30 16.87 -9.69
C ALA A 158 -1.01 16.95 -10.48
N VAL A 159 -2.14 16.62 -9.87
CA VAL A 159 -3.47 16.73 -10.51
C VAL A 159 -3.79 18.19 -10.83
N LEU A 160 -3.56 19.12 -9.89
CA LEU A 160 -3.80 20.55 -10.11
C LEU A 160 -2.89 21.11 -11.21
N GLU A 161 -1.62 20.74 -11.21
CA GLU A 161 -0.68 21.17 -12.25
C GLU A 161 -1.11 20.72 -13.65
N VAL A 162 -1.50 19.45 -13.78
CA VAL A 162 -1.98 18.91 -15.06
C VAL A 162 -3.27 19.59 -15.48
N PHE A 163 -4.22 19.78 -14.58
CA PHE A 163 -5.47 20.47 -14.85
C PHE A 163 -5.23 21.89 -15.38
N CYS A 164 -4.37 22.66 -14.70
CA CYS A 164 -4.01 24.01 -15.14
C CYS A 164 -3.30 24.05 -16.50
N LYS A 165 -2.48 23.03 -16.82
CA LYS A 165 -1.78 22.95 -18.11
C LYS A 165 -2.71 22.57 -19.27
N LEU A 166 -3.81 21.88 -18.99
CA LEU A 166 -4.80 21.48 -19.98
C LEU A 166 -5.85 22.56 -20.26
N TYR A 167 -6.03 23.49 -19.33
CA TYR A 167 -6.91 24.66 -19.48
C TYR A 167 -6.21 25.77 -20.24
#